data_ec77ac6aa44a79f4b8ee626f188566ae
#
_entry.id   ec77ac6aa44a79f4b8ee626f188566ae
#
_cell.length_a   1.000
_cell.length_b   1.000
_cell.length_c   1.000
_cell.angle_alpha   90.00
_cell.angle_beta   90.00
_cell.angle_gamma   90.00
#
_symmetry.space_group_name_H-M   'P 1'
#
loop_
_entity.id
_entity.type
_entity.pdbx_description
1 polymer ?
#
loop_
_entity_poly.entity_id
_entity_poly.type
_entity_poly.pdbx_seq_one_letter_code
_entity_poly.pdbx_strand_id
1 'polypeptide(L)'
;MAISLDAAAATMRDAMRQTVRRYSLWYLVQGMLMVVTGVLALIYPWIASVAMVRLLGWFLIVSGVLQAIGLIGAREVPYFWLELISAILPIVLGLLLLRHEDVSLYFFSIVVIVYFMIEGIVKILFALTIRPFPSWGWVFFSGVIGIALSIYLWANLSIVSALMLAVLLGVLLVVEGAALASLAWRARKLTDARPSH
;
A
#
# COMPACT_ATOMS: atom_id res chain seq x y z
N MET A 1 33.12 -8.58 -20.72
CA MET A 1 31.90 -9.33 -21.10
C MET A 1 30.71 -8.40 -20.86
N ALA A 2 30.19 -7.79 -21.91
CA ALA A 2 28.95 -6.97 -21.80
C ALA A 2 27.77 -7.94 -21.82
N ILE A 3 27.12 -8.12 -20.67
CA ILE A 3 25.86 -8.83 -20.59
C ILE A 3 24.86 -7.95 -21.35
N SER A 4 24.29 -8.46 -22.43
CA SER A 4 23.27 -7.71 -23.17
C SER A 4 22.09 -7.41 -22.24
N LEU A 5 21.49 -6.23 -22.36
CA LEU A 5 20.32 -5.83 -21.56
C LEU A 5 19.18 -6.86 -21.66
N ASP A 6 19.08 -7.54 -22.81
CA ASP A 6 18.11 -8.60 -23.04
C ASP A 6 18.41 -9.87 -22.24
N ALA A 7 19.67 -10.24 -22.06
CA ALA A 7 20.08 -11.37 -21.21
C ALA A 7 19.84 -11.07 -19.73
N ALA A 8 20.11 -9.84 -19.27
CA ALA A 8 19.83 -9.41 -17.91
C ALA A 8 18.31 -9.38 -17.63
N ALA A 9 17.53 -8.89 -18.58
CA ALA A 9 16.07 -8.89 -18.48
C ALA A 9 15.47 -10.31 -18.52
N ALA A 10 16.05 -11.25 -19.25
CA ALA A 10 15.65 -12.65 -19.29
C ALA A 10 15.94 -13.33 -17.96
N THR A 11 17.16 -13.19 -17.43
CA THR A 11 17.54 -13.78 -16.12
C THR A 11 16.71 -13.23 -14.97
N MET A 12 16.39 -11.95 -14.99
CA MET A 12 15.53 -11.32 -13.98
C MET A 12 14.08 -11.84 -14.07
N ARG A 13 13.53 -11.99 -15.28
CA ARG A 13 12.22 -12.60 -15.51
C ARG A 13 12.17 -14.06 -15.05
N ASP A 14 13.21 -14.83 -15.29
CA ASP A 14 13.26 -16.24 -14.90
C ASP A 14 13.42 -16.41 -13.39
N ALA A 15 14.22 -15.56 -12.74
CA ALA A 15 14.35 -15.53 -11.28
C ALA A 15 13.01 -15.15 -10.63
N MET A 16 12.31 -14.15 -11.13
CA MET A 16 10.96 -13.76 -10.66
C MET A 16 9.96 -14.91 -10.85
N ARG A 17 9.97 -15.58 -12.00
CA ARG A 17 9.10 -16.74 -12.27
C ARG A 17 9.38 -17.91 -11.31
N GLN A 18 10.64 -18.21 -11.03
CA GLN A 18 11.01 -19.29 -10.10
C GLN A 18 10.55 -18.99 -8.68
N THR A 19 10.71 -17.75 -8.21
CA THR A 19 10.26 -17.32 -6.87
C THR A 19 8.74 -17.40 -6.74
N VAL A 20 8.01 -16.87 -7.72
CA VAL A 20 6.54 -16.94 -7.74
C VAL A 20 6.05 -18.39 -7.81
N ARG A 21 6.75 -19.28 -8.53
CA ARG A 21 6.42 -20.70 -8.63
C ARG A 21 6.59 -21.42 -7.31
N ARG A 22 7.68 -21.18 -6.58
CA ARG A 22 7.96 -21.83 -5.29
C ARG A 22 6.96 -21.47 -4.20
N TYR A 23 6.46 -20.23 -4.25
CA TYR A 23 5.52 -19.69 -3.26
C TYR A 23 4.12 -19.44 -3.83
N SER A 24 3.77 -20.03 -4.98
CA SER A 24 2.51 -19.75 -5.69
C SER A 24 1.26 -20.00 -4.84
N LEU A 25 1.27 -21.04 -4.00
CA LEU A 25 0.16 -21.35 -3.09
C LEU A 25 0.02 -20.25 -2.01
N TRP A 26 1.14 -19.77 -1.48
CA TRP A 26 1.17 -18.72 -0.47
C TRP A 26 0.64 -17.39 -1.02
N TYR A 27 1.11 -17.02 -2.23
CA TYR A 27 0.60 -15.82 -2.92
C TYR A 27 -0.88 -15.92 -3.30
N LEU A 28 -1.35 -17.12 -3.64
CA LEU A 28 -2.76 -17.33 -3.95
C LEU A 28 -3.63 -17.18 -2.69
N VAL A 29 -3.24 -17.79 -1.58
CA VAL A 29 -3.92 -17.63 -0.28
C VAL A 29 -3.91 -16.18 0.16
N GLN A 30 -2.77 -15.50 0.07
CA GLN A 30 -2.65 -14.09 0.40
C GLN A 30 -3.56 -13.22 -0.48
N GLY A 31 -3.55 -13.42 -1.80
CA GLY A 31 -4.41 -12.69 -2.73
C GLY A 31 -5.90 -12.92 -2.44
N MET A 32 -6.31 -14.16 -2.14
CA MET A 32 -7.69 -14.46 -1.73
C MET A 32 -8.07 -13.80 -0.41
N LEU A 33 -7.20 -13.83 0.59
CA LEU A 33 -7.44 -13.14 1.86
C LEU A 33 -7.58 -11.63 1.66
N MET A 34 -6.74 -11.01 0.82
CA MET A 34 -6.85 -9.59 0.49
C MET A 34 -8.18 -9.27 -0.19
N VAL A 35 -8.62 -10.09 -1.16
CA VAL A 35 -9.92 -9.90 -1.82
C VAL A 35 -11.06 -10.01 -0.80
N VAL A 36 -11.06 -11.04 0.05
CA VAL A 36 -12.11 -11.23 1.07
C VAL A 36 -12.13 -10.05 2.05
N THR A 37 -10.96 -9.64 2.54
CA THR A 37 -10.85 -8.49 3.45
C THR A 37 -11.30 -7.19 2.78
N GLY A 38 -10.94 -6.99 1.51
CA GLY A 38 -11.35 -5.84 0.72
C GLY A 38 -12.87 -5.80 0.52
N VAL A 39 -13.50 -6.93 0.19
CA VAL A 39 -14.97 -7.03 0.06
C VAL A 39 -15.66 -6.78 1.41
N LEU A 40 -15.16 -7.33 2.50
CA LEU A 40 -15.69 -7.05 3.84
C LEU A 40 -15.56 -5.57 4.21
N ALA A 41 -14.46 -4.91 3.84
CA ALA A 41 -14.27 -3.48 4.05
C ALA A 41 -15.28 -2.64 3.25
N LEU A 42 -15.68 -3.08 2.05
CA LEU A 42 -16.71 -2.43 1.24
C LEU A 42 -18.12 -2.63 1.80
N ILE A 43 -18.40 -3.79 2.40
CA ILE A 43 -19.71 -4.09 3.00
C ILE A 43 -19.88 -3.39 4.35
N TYR A 44 -18.82 -3.35 5.17
CA TYR A 44 -18.82 -2.76 6.51
C TYR A 44 -17.80 -1.61 6.63
N PRO A 45 -17.98 -0.50 5.89
CA PRO A 45 -16.94 0.53 5.78
C PRO A 45 -16.61 1.20 7.12
N TRP A 46 -17.59 1.42 7.99
CA TRP A 46 -17.35 1.98 9.32
C TRP A 46 -16.44 1.09 10.18
N ILE A 47 -16.75 -0.19 10.24
CA ILE A 47 -15.95 -1.16 11.01
C ILE A 47 -14.53 -1.25 10.46
N ALA A 48 -14.40 -1.27 9.12
CA ALA A 48 -13.10 -1.35 8.46
C ALA A 48 -12.23 -0.10 8.74
N SER A 49 -12.82 1.10 8.70
CA SER A 49 -12.09 2.35 8.99
C SER A 49 -11.60 2.40 10.44
N VAL A 50 -12.46 2.05 11.39
CA VAL A 50 -12.09 2.00 12.81
C VAL A 50 -11.03 0.91 13.06
N ALA A 51 -11.20 -0.27 12.47
CA ALA A 51 -10.22 -1.36 12.58
C ALA A 51 -8.86 -0.94 12.03
N MET A 52 -8.82 -0.23 10.90
CA MET A 52 -7.59 0.30 10.32
C MET A 52 -6.87 1.27 11.25
N VAL A 53 -7.59 2.25 11.81
CA VAL A 53 -7.02 3.22 12.75
C VAL A 53 -6.46 2.51 13.98
N ARG A 54 -7.20 1.54 14.53
CA ARG A 54 -6.74 0.73 15.67
C ARG A 54 -5.49 -0.09 15.35
N LEU A 55 -5.49 -0.79 14.21
CA LEU A 55 -4.32 -1.57 13.77
C LEU A 55 -3.09 -0.67 13.59
N LEU A 56 -3.28 0.50 12.98
CA LEU A 56 -2.18 1.45 12.81
C LEU A 56 -1.69 2.01 14.14
N GLY A 57 -2.60 2.36 15.06
CA GLY A 57 -2.25 2.81 16.40
C GLY A 57 -1.41 1.77 17.15
N TRP A 58 -1.81 0.51 17.13
CA TRP A 58 -1.03 -0.58 17.71
C TRP A 58 0.31 -0.79 17.03
N PHE A 59 0.34 -0.74 15.69
CA PHE A 59 1.56 -0.87 14.91
C PHE A 59 2.58 0.23 15.25
N LEU A 60 2.12 1.48 15.40
CA LEU A 60 2.97 2.60 15.80
C LEU A 60 3.52 2.40 17.22
N ILE A 61 2.70 1.97 18.17
CA ILE A 61 3.16 1.69 19.54
C ILE A 61 4.23 0.60 19.54
N VAL A 62 3.95 -0.52 18.89
CA VAL A 62 4.90 -1.65 18.81
C VAL A 62 6.20 -1.22 18.12
N SER A 63 6.10 -0.50 17.01
CA SER A 63 7.26 0.03 16.28
C SER A 63 8.11 0.96 17.16
N GLY A 64 7.47 1.92 17.85
CA GLY A 64 8.17 2.84 18.74
C GLY A 64 8.81 2.14 19.94
N VAL A 65 8.14 1.14 20.53
CA VAL A 65 8.70 0.32 21.63
C VAL A 65 9.91 -0.48 21.14
N LEU A 66 9.83 -1.11 19.96
CA LEU A 66 10.97 -1.85 19.39
C LEU A 66 12.17 -0.91 19.12
N GLN A 67 11.90 0.30 18.61
CA GLN A 67 12.94 1.32 18.42
C GLN A 67 13.56 1.75 19.76
N ALA A 68 12.73 1.98 20.79
CA ALA A 68 13.22 2.34 22.14
C ALA A 68 14.08 1.22 22.75
N ILE A 69 13.71 -0.04 22.58
CA ILE A 69 14.51 -1.20 23.02
C ILE A 69 15.85 -1.24 22.29
N GLY A 70 15.85 -1.02 20.97
CA GLY A 70 17.08 -0.95 20.18
C GLY A 70 18.04 0.14 20.66
N LEU A 71 17.51 1.27 21.13
CA LEU A 71 18.29 2.40 21.61
C LEU A 71 18.97 2.12 22.97
N ILE A 72 18.42 1.26 23.82
CA ILE A 72 19.01 0.89 25.12
C ILE A 72 20.40 0.24 24.96
N GLY A 73 20.60 -0.52 23.86
CA GLY A 73 21.88 -1.16 23.53
C GLY A 73 22.91 -0.25 22.84
N ALA A 74 22.51 0.92 22.37
CA ALA A 74 23.29 1.75 21.45
C ALA A 74 23.65 3.12 22.05
N ARG A 75 24.22 3.14 23.25
CA ARG A 75 24.56 4.38 24.00
C ARG A 75 25.62 5.28 23.33
N GLU A 76 26.31 4.80 22.31
CA GLU A 76 27.40 5.52 21.61
C GLU A 76 27.01 6.02 20.22
N VAL A 77 25.72 6.02 19.86
CA VAL A 77 25.29 6.44 18.51
C VAL A 77 25.29 7.96 18.41
N PRO A 78 25.95 8.54 17.40
CA PRO A 78 25.81 9.95 17.09
C PRO A 78 24.33 10.25 16.79
N TYR A 79 23.81 11.35 17.36
CA TYR A 79 22.40 11.75 17.24
C TYR A 79 21.38 10.99 18.11
N PHE A 80 21.80 10.51 19.29
CA PHE A 80 20.92 9.85 20.29
C PHE A 80 19.55 10.56 20.48
N TRP A 81 19.55 11.88 20.54
CA TRP A 81 18.32 12.66 20.71
C TRP A 81 17.34 12.54 19.54
N LEU A 82 17.83 12.43 18.30
CA LEU A 82 16.97 12.22 17.13
C LEU A 82 16.37 10.81 17.14
N GLU A 83 17.15 9.81 17.53
CA GLU A 83 16.66 8.45 17.66
C GLU A 83 15.66 8.30 18.81
N LEU A 84 15.88 8.99 19.91
CA LEU A 84 14.94 9.02 21.03
C LEU A 84 13.60 9.65 20.61
N ILE A 85 13.63 10.77 19.89
CA ILE A 85 12.43 11.40 19.34
C ILE A 85 11.72 10.47 18.36
N SER A 86 12.48 9.80 17.48
CA SER A 86 11.93 8.86 16.50
C SER A 86 11.27 7.63 17.14
N ALA A 87 11.70 7.23 18.35
CA ALA A 87 11.09 6.15 19.10
C ALA A 87 9.85 6.62 19.92
N ILE A 88 9.92 7.80 20.53
CA ILE A 88 8.81 8.33 21.34
C ILE A 88 7.64 8.79 20.47
N LEU A 89 7.91 9.44 19.33
CA LEU A 89 6.88 10.01 18.47
C LEU A 89 5.86 8.97 17.99
N PRO A 90 6.23 7.78 17.49
CA PRO A 90 5.27 6.76 17.11
C PRO A 90 4.43 6.26 18.30
N ILE A 91 5.02 6.13 19.51
CA ILE A 91 4.28 5.71 20.69
C ILE A 91 3.20 6.74 21.03
N VAL A 92 3.55 8.02 21.08
CA VAL A 92 2.61 9.10 21.38
C VAL A 92 1.51 9.18 20.33
N LEU A 93 1.89 9.14 19.05
CA LEU A 93 0.91 9.14 17.94
C LEU A 93 -0.01 7.91 18.00
N GLY A 94 0.53 6.73 18.26
CA GLY A 94 -0.26 5.51 18.38
C GLY A 94 -1.26 5.57 19.53
N LEU A 95 -0.86 6.10 20.68
CA LEU A 95 -1.77 6.33 21.82
C LEU A 95 -2.86 7.35 21.51
N LEU A 96 -2.52 8.44 20.81
CA LEU A 96 -3.49 9.44 20.37
C LEU A 96 -4.51 8.84 19.37
N LEU A 97 -4.03 8.04 18.42
CA LEU A 97 -4.88 7.32 17.47
C LEU A 97 -5.87 6.38 18.15
N LEU A 98 -5.43 5.65 19.17
CA LEU A 98 -6.31 4.72 19.90
C LEU A 98 -7.27 5.44 20.85
N ARG A 99 -6.92 6.62 21.34
CA ARG A 99 -7.73 7.35 22.32
C ARG A 99 -8.83 8.20 21.67
N HIS A 100 -8.59 8.69 20.46
CA HIS A 100 -9.47 9.63 19.75
C HIS A 100 -9.73 9.14 18.33
N GLU A 101 -10.56 8.10 18.19
CA GLU A 101 -10.83 7.43 16.90
C GLU A 101 -11.44 8.40 15.87
N ASP A 102 -12.36 9.26 16.28
CA ASP A 102 -13.03 10.23 15.39
C ASP A 102 -12.05 11.26 14.81
N VAL A 103 -11.19 11.83 15.67
CA VAL A 103 -10.15 12.78 15.25
C VAL A 103 -9.13 12.08 14.35
N SER A 104 -8.81 10.83 14.65
CA SER A 104 -7.87 10.02 13.89
C SER A 104 -8.40 9.72 12.49
N LEU A 105 -9.67 9.36 12.37
CA LEU A 105 -10.32 9.15 11.06
C LEU A 105 -10.30 10.41 10.21
N TYR A 106 -10.59 11.56 10.83
CA TYR A 106 -10.55 12.86 10.15
C TYR A 106 -9.14 13.20 9.66
N PHE A 107 -8.12 13.05 10.52
CA PHE A 107 -6.72 13.28 10.18
C PHE A 107 -6.26 12.34 9.04
N PHE A 108 -6.60 11.06 9.13
CA PHE A 108 -6.29 10.09 8.08
C PHE A 108 -6.91 10.46 6.74
N SER A 109 -8.14 10.95 6.76
CA SER A 109 -8.81 11.39 5.52
C SER A 109 -8.05 12.54 4.86
N ILE A 110 -7.55 13.50 5.64
CA ILE A 110 -6.71 14.58 5.13
C ILE A 110 -5.43 14.03 4.49
N VAL A 111 -4.75 13.11 5.16
CA VAL A 111 -3.52 12.49 4.63
C VAL A 111 -3.79 11.78 3.30
N VAL A 112 -4.88 11.03 3.20
CA VAL A 112 -5.28 10.34 1.97
C VAL A 112 -5.62 11.33 0.85
N ILE A 113 -6.32 12.40 1.15
CA ILE A 113 -6.64 13.46 0.18
C ILE A 113 -5.36 14.10 -0.38
N VAL A 114 -4.43 14.46 0.50
CA VAL A 114 -3.14 15.05 0.10
C VAL A 114 -2.34 14.05 -0.73
N TYR A 115 -2.34 12.78 -0.34
CA TYR A 115 -1.68 11.72 -1.10
C TYR A 115 -2.24 11.61 -2.53
N PHE A 116 -3.57 11.52 -2.71
CA PHE A 116 -4.18 11.44 -4.04
C PHE A 116 -3.96 12.69 -4.87
N MET A 117 -3.90 13.85 -4.24
CA MET A 117 -3.60 15.10 -4.93
C MET A 117 -2.17 15.10 -5.47
N ILE A 118 -1.19 14.73 -4.64
CA ILE A 118 0.22 14.63 -5.05
C ILE A 118 0.39 13.54 -6.11
N GLU A 119 -0.17 12.35 -5.89
CA GLU A 119 -0.12 11.24 -6.84
C GLU A 119 -0.72 11.61 -8.20
N GLY A 120 -1.87 12.28 -8.19
CA GLY A 120 -2.52 12.77 -9.40
C GLY A 120 -1.66 13.76 -10.18
N ILE A 121 -1.05 14.73 -9.50
CA ILE A 121 -0.12 15.69 -10.10
C ILE A 121 1.09 14.96 -10.71
N VAL A 122 1.70 14.05 -9.96
CA VAL A 122 2.87 13.27 -10.42
C VAL A 122 2.51 12.44 -11.65
N LYS A 123 1.34 11.78 -11.66
CA LYS A 123 0.86 11.00 -12.82
C LYS A 123 0.65 11.89 -14.05
N ILE A 124 0.10 13.08 -13.90
CA ILE A 124 -0.08 14.02 -15.02
C ILE A 124 1.27 14.47 -15.57
N LEU A 125 2.22 14.89 -14.69
CA LEU A 125 3.56 15.29 -15.10
C LEU A 125 4.29 14.14 -15.80
N PHE A 126 4.20 12.94 -15.24
CA PHE A 126 4.80 11.74 -15.84
C PHE A 126 4.19 11.42 -17.19
N ALA A 127 2.85 11.46 -17.33
CA ALA A 127 2.18 11.22 -18.59
C ALA A 127 2.60 12.20 -19.69
N LEU A 128 2.78 13.48 -19.34
CA LEU A 128 3.25 14.50 -20.27
C LEU A 128 4.72 14.26 -20.69
N THR A 129 5.55 13.75 -19.78
CA THR A 129 6.96 13.44 -20.04
C THR A 129 7.13 12.24 -20.97
N ILE A 130 6.26 11.19 -20.83
CA ILE A 130 6.35 9.99 -21.67
C ILE A 130 5.64 10.12 -23.02
N ARG A 131 5.09 11.28 -23.36
CA ARG A 131 4.49 11.53 -24.67
C ARG A 131 5.59 11.43 -25.75
N PRO A 132 5.40 10.66 -26.88
CA PRO A 132 4.17 10.15 -27.48
C PRO A 132 3.88 8.63 -27.30
N PHE A 133 4.30 7.97 -26.23
CA PHE A 133 4.06 6.53 -26.02
C PHE A 133 2.56 6.18 -26.03
N PRO A 134 2.15 4.99 -26.56
CA PRO A 134 0.73 4.64 -26.77
C PRO A 134 -0.15 4.66 -25.52
N SER A 135 0.44 4.55 -24.31
CA SER A 135 -0.29 4.46 -23.03
C SER A 135 -0.32 5.77 -22.21
N TRP A 136 0.29 6.87 -22.70
CA TRP A 136 0.35 8.13 -21.94
C TRP A 136 -1.01 8.69 -21.55
N GLY A 137 -2.01 8.57 -22.47
CA GLY A 137 -3.35 9.07 -22.24
C GLY A 137 -4.06 8.39 -21.07
N TRP A 138 -3.82 7.08 -20.85
CA TRP A 138 -4.39 6.35 -19.73
C TRP A 138 -3.81 6.82 -18.38
N VAL A 139 -2.50 7.06 -18.34
CA VAL A 139 -1.82 7.58 -17.14
C VAL A 139 -2.28 9.00 -16.85
N PHE A 140 -2.40 9.85 -17.88
CA PHE A 140 -2.91 11.21 -17.76
C PHE A 140 -4.33 11.22 -17.18
N PHE A 141 -5.24 10.44 -17.76
CA PHE A 141 -6.63 10.36 -17.31
C PHE A 141 -6.75 9.85 -15.87
N SER A 142 -5.95 8.85 -15.50
CA SER A 142 -5.85 8.36 -14.11
C SER A 142 -5.41 9.47 -13.14
N GLY A 143 -4.43 10.31 -13.54
CA GLY A 143 -4.01 11.46 -12.75
C GLY A 143 -5.09 12.52 -12.56
N VAL A 144 -5.84 12.83 -13.64
CA VAL A 144 -6.97 13.77 -13.58
C VAL A 144 -8.07 13.25 -12.66
N ILE A 145 -8.40 11.96 -12.73
CA ILE A 145 -9.37 11.32 -11.81
C ILE A 145 -8.89 11.42 -10.36
N GLY A 146 -7.60 11.17 -10.10
CA GLY A 146 -7.02 11.28 -8.76
C GLY A 146 -7.18 12.68 -8.16
N ILE A 147 -6.88 13.73 -8.95
CA ILE A 147 -7.07 15.12 -8.51
C ILE A 147 -8.54 15.44 -8.31
N ALA A 148 -9.41 15.09 -9.25
CA ALA A 148 -10.85 15.35 -9.13
C ALA A 148 -11.44 14.67 -7.89
N LEU A 149 -11.01 13.43 -7.61
CA LEU A 149 -11.39 12.69 -6.42
C LEU A 149 -10.89 13.39 -5.15
N SER A 150 -9.64 13.85 -5.11
CA SER A 150 -9.11 14.56 -3.93
C SER A 150 -9.87 15.85 -3.64
N ILE A 151 -10.24 16.62 -4.67
CA ILE A 151 -11.05 17.85 -4.52
C ILE A 151 -12.46 17.49 -4.01
N TYR A 152 -13.10 16.47 -4.56
CA TYR A 152 -14.41 16.01 -4.11
C TYR A 152 -14.38 15.56 -2.64
N LEU A 153 -13.35 14.81 -2.24
CA LEU A 153 -13.15 14.38 -0.86
C LEU A 153 -12.94 15.55 0.09
N TRP A 154 -12.15 16.53 -0.31
CA TRP A 154 -11.91 17.74 0.47
C TRP A 154 -13.23 18.52 0.71
N ALA A 155 -14.04 18.65 -0.32
CA ALA A 155 -15.33 19.34 -0.21
C ALA A 155 -16.34 18.63 0.71
N ASN A 156 -16.22 17.31 0.89
CA ASN A 156 -17.15 16.49 1.67
C ASN A 156 -16.49 15.84 2.92
N LEU A 157 -15.41 16.41 3.41
CA LEU A 157 -14.55 15.82 4.44
C LEU A 157 -15.28 15.43 5.72
N SER A 158 -16.27 16.21 6.16
CA SER A 158 -17.02 15.97 7.40
C SER A 158 -18.00 14.79 7.31
N ILE A 159 -18.50 14.46 6.13
CA ILE A 159 -19.52 13.41 5.93
C ILE A 159 -18.86 12.09 5.48
N VAL A 160 -17.76 12.21 4.77
CA VAL A 160 -17.19 11.13 3.95
C VAL A 160 -15.96 10.48 4.59
N SER A 161 -15.37 11.12 5.61
CA SER A 161 -14.04 10.74 6.12
C SER A 161 -13.90 9.25 6.49
N ALA A 162 -14.83 8.68 7.25
CA ALA A 162 -14.74 7.29 7.67
C ALA A 162 -15.12 6.29 6.55
N LEU A 163 -16.19 6.60 5.81
CA LEU A 163 -16.69 5.72 4.74
C LEU A 163 -15.70 5.62 3.57
N MET A 164 -15.08 6.74 3.21
CA MET A 164 -14.18 6.79 2.06
C MET A 164 -12.86 6.08 2.28
N LEU A 165 -12.29 6.14 3.47
CA LEU A 165 -11.09 5.38 3.81
C LEU A 165 -11.32 3.87 3.58
N ALA A 166 -12.44 3.35 4.10
CA ALA A 166 -12.77 1.95 3.94
C ALA A 166 -13.03 1.57 2.47
N VAL A 167 -13.74 2.42 1.72
CA VAL A 167 -14.02 2.17 0.30
C VAL A 167 -12.73 2.17 -0.51
N LEU A 168 -11.85 3.16 -0.32
CA LEU A 168 -10.57 3.23 -1.03
C LEU A 168 -9.69 2.03 -0.70
N LEU A 169 -9.56 1.68 0.58
CA LEU A 169 -8.80 0.50 1.01
C LEU A 169 -9.43 -0.79 0.51
N GLY A 170 -10.76 -0.91 0.60
CA GLY A 170 -11.47 -2.06 0.10
C GLY A 170 -11.24 -2.30 -1.38
N VAL A 171 -11.36 -1.25 -2.20
CA VAL A 171 -11.07 -1.31 -3.65
C VAL A 171 -9.60 -1.66 -3.88
N LEU A 172 -8.66 -1.01 -3.19
CA LEU A 172 -7.24 -1.28 -3.32
C LEU A 172 -6.92 -2.74 -2.99
N LEU A 173 -7.41 -3.25 -1.86
CA LEU A 173 -7.21 -4.64 -1.45
C LEU A 173 -7.81 -5.64 -2.42
N VAL A 174 -8.98 -5.35 -2.98
CA VAL A 174 -9.62 -6.23 -4.00
C VAL A 174 -8.77 -6.24 -5.26
N VAL A 175 -8.34 -5.09 -5.76
CA VAL A 175 -7.54 -4.98 -7.00
C VAL A 175 -6.17 -5.64 -6.83
N GLU A 176 -5.45 -5.35 -5.75
CA GLU A 176 -4.14 -5.95 -5.48
C GLU A 176 -4.27 -7.45 -5.21
N GLY A 177 -5.25 -7.86 -4.41
CA GLY A 177 -5.51 -9.27 -4.12
C GLY A 177 -5.88 -10.06 -5.37
N ALA A 178 -6.72 -9.50 -6.26
CA ALA A 178 -7.05 -10.12 -7.54
C ALA A 178 -5.82 -10.20 -8.46
N ALA A 179 -4.98 -9.17 -8.49
CA ALA A 179 -3.74 -9.17 -9.25
C ALA A 179 -2.79 -10.27 -8.77
N LEU A 180 -2.54 -10.35 -7.45
CA LEU A 180 -1.71 -11.41 -6.86
C LEU A 180 -2.26 -12.81 -7.10
N ALA A 181 -3.55 -13.00 -6.88
CA ALA A 181 -4.21 -14.28 -7.11
C ALA A 181 -4.14 -14.72 -8.58
N SER A 182 -4.33 -13.78 -9.52
CA SER A 182 -4.25 -14.04 -10.96
C SER A 182 -2.83 -14.43 -11.40
N LEU A 183 -1.82 -13.76 -10.86
CA LEU A 183 -0.40 -14.08 -11.12
C LEU A 183 -0.03 -15.47 -10.57
N ALA A 184 -0.44 -15.77 -9.34
CA ALA A 184 -0.20 -17.06 -8.71
C ALA A 184 -0.91 -18.21 -9.46
N TRP A 185 -2.13 -17.98 -9.92
CA TRP A 185 -2.89 -18.95 -10.71
C TRP A 185 -2.24 -19.24 -12.07
N ARG A 186 -1.81 -18.20 -12.78
CA ARG A 186 -1.10 -18.35 -14.07
C ARG A 186 0.23 -19.09 -13.90
N ALA A 187 0.99 -18.78 -12.85
CA ALA A 187 2.24 -19.47 -12.53
C ALA A 187 2.03 -20.97 -12.28
N ARG A 188 0.92 -21.34 -11.64
CA ARG A 188 0.54 -22.76 -11.42
C ARG A 188 0.16 -23.48 -12.71
N LYS A 189 -0.70 -22.88 -13.53
CA LYS A 189 -1.10 -23.49 -14.82
C LYS A 189 0.09 -23.80 -15.74
N LEU A 190 1.11 -22.94 -15.75
CA LEU A 190 2.33 -23.15 -16.52
C LEU A 190 3.20 -24.30 -15.96
N THR A 191 2.97 -24.68 -14.71
CA THR A 191 3.69 -25.80 -14.06
C THR A 191 3.03 -27.13 -14.41
N ASP A 192 1.71 -27.19 -14.42
CA ASP A 192 0.94 -28.41 -14.69
C ASP A 192 0.97 -28.80 -16.20
N ALA A 193 1.27 -27.83 -17.08
CA ALA A 193 1.32 -28.02 -18.52
C ALA A 193 2.66 -28.58 -19.07
N ARG A 194 3.67 -28.82 -18.22
CA ARG A 194 4.92 -29.52 -18.65
C ARG A 194 4.87 -30.98 -18.23
N PRO A 195 4.68 -31.93 -19.18
CA PRO A 195 4.91 -33.34 -18.90
C PRO A 195 6.39 -33.53 -18.56
N SER A 196 6.63 -34.34 -17.53
CA SER A 196 7.96 -34.87 -17.16
C SER A 196 8.59 -35.62 -18.31
N HIS A 197 9.56 -35.00 -18.95
CA HIS A 197 10.53 -35.71 -19.79
C HIS A 197 11.83 -35.88 -19.03
#